data_ba1da908f15652bec55f85d230f0c755
#
_entry.id   ba1da908f15652bec55f85d230f0c755
#
_cell.length_a   1.000
_cell.length_b   1.000
_cell.length_c   1.000
_cell.angle_alpha   90.00
_cell.angle_beta   90.00
_cell.angle_gamma   90.00
#
_symmetry.space_group_name_H-M   'P 1'
#
loop_
_entity.id
_entity.type
_entity.pdbx_description
1 polymer ?
#
loop_
_entity_poly.entity_id
_entity_poly.type
_entity_poly.pdbx_seq_one_letter_code
_entity_poly.pdbx_strand_id
1 'polypeptide(L)'
;NGIIKREIINQMIKNISQKNRISLRKAGVKIGRYHVFLPRMLKPKAVDLRVKLWKLYYPDDKKYIIPKFGLNFLKNETKKNRKFLLICGFENFDKFYVRIDILERFFLKIIESTKNGMIKIDSNMINLIGCNRENFSKLLELMQYKPKKVRETKEKFFIYQPKYKNNKVEKKSNKNNPFGKLSELRFR
;
A
#
# COMPACT_ATOMS: atom_id res chain seq x y z
N ASN A 1 16.82 -0.37 4.36
CA ASN A 1 15.61 -0.72 5.13
C ASN A 1 14.96 -2.05 4.70
N GLY A 2 15.22 -2.57 3.47
CA GLY A 2 14.64 -3.82 2.96
C GLY A 2 13.15 -3.74 2.60
N ILE A 3 12.57 -2.54 2.59
CA ILE A 3 11.18 -2.23 2.24
C ILE A 3 11.17 -0.92 1.45
N ILE A 4 10.55 -0.93 0.28
CA ILE A 4 10.40 0.25 -0.58
C ILE A 4 8.97 0.31 -1.08
N LYS A 5 8.36 1.49 -1.07
CA LYS A 5 7.05 1.68 -1.70
C LYS A 5 7.16 1.51 -3.20
N ARG A 6 6.27 0.70 -3.77
CA ARG A 6 6.27 0.43 -5.21
C ARG A 6 6.11 1.69 -6.05
N GLU A 7 5.36 2.67 -5.56
CA GLU A 7 5.17 3.96 -6.26
C GLU A 7 6.50 4.62 -6.61
N ILE A 8 7.49 4.57 -5.69
CA ILE A 8 8.80 5.22 -5.85
C ILE A 8 9.61 4.57 -6.99
N ILE A 9 9.52 3.25 -7.13
CA ILE A 9 10.34 2.47 -8.06
C ILE A 9 9.53 1.87 -9.22
N ASN A 10 8.30 2.34 -9.42
CA ASN A 10 7.37 1.75 -10.40
C ASN A 10 7.92 1.78 -11.83
N GLN A 11 8.60 2.86 -12.24
CA GLN A 11 9.24 2.95 -13.56
C GLN A 11 10.37 1.94 -13.70
N MET A 12 11.21 1.82 -12.66
CA MET A 12 12.30 0.81 -12.66
C MET A 12 11.75 -0.60 -12.79
N ILE A 13 10.67 -0.91 -12.04
CA ILE A 13 10.03 -2.25 -12.08
C ILE A 13 9.47 -2.55 -13.48
N LYS A 14 8.88 -1.57 -14.16
CA LYS A 14 8.36 -1.74 -15.53
C LYS A 14 9.46 -2.11 -16.51
N ASN A 15 10.63 -1.52 -16.36
CA ASN A 15 11.79 -1.70 -17.26
C ASN A 15 12.62 -2.97 -16.95
N ILE A 16 12.33 -3.67 -15.84
CA ILE A 16 13.05 -4.90 -15.49
C ILE A 16 12.65 -6.03 -16.45
N SER A 17 13.63 -6.63 -17.10
CA SER A 17 13.44 -7.80 -17.96
C SER A 17 12.91 -9.01 -17.20
N GLN A 18 12.27 -9.94 -17.88
CA GLN A 18 11.75 -11.19 -17.28
C GLN A 18 12.86 -11.97 -16.55
N LYS A 19 14.04 -12.08 -17.16
CA LYS A 19 15.21 -12.76 -16.59
C LYS A 19 15.62 -12.14 -15.25
N ASN A 20 15.72 -10.82 -15.20
CA ASN A 20 16.09 -10.10 -13.97
C ASN A 20 15.00 -10.21 -12.88
N ARG A 21 13.70 -10.25 -13.25
CA ARG A 21 12.62 -10.50 -12.29
C ARG A 21 12.74 -11.87 -11.63
N ILE A 22 13.11 -12.90 -12.41
CA ILE A 22 13.35 -14.24 -11.88
C ILE A 22 14.54 -14.23 -10.91
N SER A 23 15.64 -13.55 -11.27
CA SER A 23 16.81 -13.43 -10.40
C SER A 23 16.49 -12.72 -9.08
N LEU A 24 15.71 -11.63 -9.12
CA LEU A 24 15.26 -10.94 -7.92
C LEU A 24 14.39 -11.83 -7.01
N ARG A 25 13.48 -12.63 -7.60
CA ARG A 25 12.67 -13.60 -6.85
C ARG A 25 13.53 -14.67 -6.21
N LYS A 26 14.52 -15.21 -6.91
CA LYS A 26 15.49 -16.17 -6.38
C LYS A 26 16.30 -15.59 -5.22
N ALA A 27 16.66 -14.31 -5.29
CA ALA A 27 17.28 -13.58 -4.19
C ALA A 27 16.33 -13.31 -3.00
N GLY A 28 15.05 -13.68 -3.12
CA GLY A 28 14.05 -13.54 -2.07
C GLY A 28 13.29 -12.21 -2.08
N VAL A 29 13.49 -11.36 -3.09
CA VAL A 29 12.74 -10.11 -3.23
C VAL A 29 11.29 -10.40 -3.64
N LYS A 30 10.34 -9.88 -2.89
CA LYS A 30 8.91 -9.89 -3.24
C LYS A 30 8.50 -8.55 -3.82
N ILE A 31 7.96 -8.59 -5.04
CA ILE A 31 7.38 -7.44 -5.72
C ILE A 31 5.86 -7.54 -5.52
N GLY A 32 5.36 -6.80 -4.55
CA GLY A 32 3.94 -6.76 -4.20
C GLY A 32 3.17 -5.64 -4.90
N ARG A 33 1.94 -5.43 -4.50
CA ARG A 33 1.07 -4.35 -5.01
C ARG A 33 1.50 -2.98 -4.48
N TYR A 34 1.75 -2.90 -3.18
CA TYR A 34 2.07 -1.65 -2.49
C TYR A 34 3.57 -1.49 -2.22
N HIS A 35 4.27 -2.61 -2.03
CA HIS A 35 5.67 -2.61 -1.63
C HIS A 35 6.49 -3.62 -2.42
N VAL A 36 7.78 -3.29 -2.54
CA VAL A 36 8.83 -4.26 -2.86
C VAL A 36 9.64 -4.47 -1.59
N PHE A 37 9.77 -5.70 -1.16
CA PHE A 37 10.37 -6.00 0.14
C PHE A 37 11.04 -7.37 0.20
N LEU A 38 11.91 -7.53 1.18
CA LEU A 38 12.54 -8.79 1.54
C LEU A 38 11.82 -9.37 2.77
N PRO A 39 11.08 -10.48 2.66
CA PRO A 39 10.37 -11.09 3.81
C PRO A 39 11.27 -11.41 4.98
N ARG A 40 12.53 -11.77 4.72
CA ARG A 40 13.54 -12.02 5.77
C ARG A 40 13.77 -10.80 6.67
N MET A 41 13.63 -9.59 6.11
CA MET A 41 13.77 -8.33 6.84
C MET A 41 12.58 -8.01 7.74
N LEU A 42 11.44 -8.70 7.59
CA LEU A 42 10.27 -8.55 8.46
C LEU A 42 10.28 -9.53 9.65
N LYS A 43 11.30 -10.39 9.74
CA LYS A 43 11.44 -11.30 10.89
C LYS A 43 11.86 -10.56 12.16
N PRO A 44 11.51 -11.05 13.36
CA PRO A 44 11.73 -10.35 14.63
C PRO A 44 13.18 -9.87 14.82
N LYS A 45 14.17 -10.73 14.63
CA LYS A 45 15.60 -10.37 14.79
C LYS A 45 16.02 -9.24 13.82
N ALA A 46 15.54 -9.26 12.58
CA ALA A 46 15.89 -8.23 11.59
C ALA A 46 15.19 -6.90 11.90
N VAL A 47 13.96 -6.93 12.39
CA VAL A 47 13.24 -5.74 12.86
C VAL A 47 13.93 -5.13 14.07
N ASP A 48 14.31 -5.95 15.06
CA ASP A 48 15.00 -5.49 16.26
C ASP A 48 16.33 -4.79 15.89
N LEU A 49 17.13 -5.38 15.02
CA LEU A 49 18.38 -4.77 14.56
C LEU A 49 18.12 -3.42 13.86
N ARG A 50 17.14 -3.35 12.95
CA ARG A 50 16.80 -2.08 12.26
C ARG A 50 16.35 -1.01 13.23
N VAL A 51 15.57 -1.37 14.24
CA VAL A 51 15.11 -0.43 15.25
C VAL A 51 16.27 0.05 16.13
N LYS A 52 17.20 -0.82 16.48
CA LYS A 52 18.42 -0.42 17.20
C LYS A 52 19.23 0.61 16.39
N LEU A 53 19.48 0.33 15.11
CA LEU A 53 20.17 1.26 14.22
C LEU A 53 19.38 2.58 14.05
N TRP A 54 18.06 2.52 13.91
CA TRP A 54 17.21 3.70 13.85
C TRP A 54 17.33 4.58 15.10
N LYS A 55 17.27 3.97 16.28
CA LYS A 55 17.39 4.69 17.57
C LYS A 55 18.77 5.30 17.80
N LEU A 56 19.81 4.73 17.22
CA LEU A 56 21.15 5.33 17.23
C LEU A 56 21.20 6.59 16.36
N TYR A 57 20.54 6.55 15.20
CA TYR A 57 20.52 7.67 14.27
C TYR A 57 19.55 8.78 14.69
N TYR A 58 18.42 8.42 15.33
CA TYR A 58 17.39 9.32 15.84
C TYR A 58 17.24 9.20 17.35
N PRO A 59 18.05 9.91 18.15
CA PRO A 59 18.04 9.79 19.61
C PRO A 59 16.69 10.15 20.25
N ASP A 60 15.96 11.09 19.67
CA ASP A 60 14.63 11.53 20.14
C ASP A 60 13.57 10.43 20.02
N ASP A 61 13.79 9.46 19.15
CA ASP A 61 12.88 8.34 18.91
C ASP A 61 13.12 7.14 19.86
N LYS A 62 14.05 7.26 20.82
CA LYS A 62 14.36 6.20 21.81
C LYS A 62 13.15 5.74 22.62
N LYS A 63 12.19 6.64 22.84
CA LYS A 63 10.93 6.38 23.57
C LYS A 63 9.95 5.44 22.85
N TYR A 64 10.11 5.24 21.54
CA TYR A 64 9.18 4.40 20.79
C TYR A 64 9.42 2.92 21.07
N ILE A 65 8.33 2.20 21.34
CA ILE A 65 8.35 0.77 21.65
C ILE A 65 8.02 -0.02 20.39
N ILE A 66 8.76 -1.09 20.15
CA ILE A 66 8.48 -2.02 19.05
C ILE A 66 7.14 -2.68 19.32
N PRO A 67 6.21 -2.70 18.33
CA PRO A 67 4.97 -3.46 18.43
C PRO A 67 5.26 -4.94 18.74
N LYS A 68 4.40 -5.57 19.53
CA LYS A 68 4.54 -7.00 19.84
C LYS A 68 4.63 -7.81 18.55
N PHE A 69 5.60 -8.73 18.49
CA PHE A 69 5.72 -9.63 17.35
C PHE A 69 4.47 -10.53 17.24
N GLY A 70 4.03 -10.77 16.01
CA GLY A 70 2.80 -11.50 15.74
C GLY A 70 1.57 -10.63 15.50
N LEU A 71 1.59 -9.34 15.86
CA LEU A 71 0.52 -8.43 15.53
C LEU A 71 0.53 -8.13 14.01
N ASN A 72 -0.64 -8.24 13.39
CA ASN A 72 -0.83 -7.96 11.97
C ASN A 72 -1.43 -6.57 11.75
N PHE A 73 -2.18 -6.07 12.74
CA PHE A 73 -2.93 -4.83 12.69
C PHE A 73 -2.73 -4.02 13.98
N LEU A 74 -2.57 -2.72 13.82
CA LEU A 74 -2.47 -1.76 14.92
C LEU A 74 -3.40 -0.58 14.65
N LYS A 75 -4.05 -0.10 15.70
CA LYS A 75 -4.75 1.17 15.70
C LYS A 75 -3.91 2.17 16.50
N ASN A 76 -3.45 3.23 15.86
CA ASN A 76 -2.69 4.28 16.53
C ASN A 76 -3.21 5.64 16.10
N GLU A 77 -3.59 6.46 17.06
CA GLU A 77 -4.15 7.79 16.80
C GLU A 77 -3.05 8.85 16.63
N THR A 78 -1.83 8.56 17.06
CA THR A 78 -0.71 9.50 16.98
C THR A 78 0.04 9.37 15.65
N LYS A 79 0.03 10.43 14.84
CA LYS A 79 0.77 10.47 13.56
C LYS A 79 2.29 10.52 13.75
N LYS A 80 2.77 10.82 14.95
CA LYS A 80 4.20 11.01 15.27
C LYS A 80 5.07 9.76 15.00
N ASN A 81 4.50 8.56 15.11
CA ASN A 81 5.25 7.30 15.02
C ASN A 81 5.26 6.67 13.62
N ARG A 82 4.76 7.37 12.59
CA ARG A 82 4.60 6.78 11.25
C ARG A 82 5.89 6.24 10.65
N LYS A 83 6.98 7.01 10.73
CA LYS A 83 8.30 6.60 10.19
C LYS A 83 8.84 5.39 10.95
N PHE A 84 8.73 5.41 12.28
CA PHE A 84 9.16 4.32 13.14
C PHE A 84 8.37 3.03 12.87
N LEU A 85 7.04 3.09 12.75
CA LEU A 85 6.23 1.93 12.45
C LEU A 85 6.49 1.36 11.05
N LEU A 86 6.85 2.21 10.07
CA LEU A 86 7.30 1.72 8.76
C LEU A 86 8.62 0.93 8.88
N ILE A 87 9.55 1.38 9.72
CA ILE A 87 10.79 0.63 10.04
C ILE A 87 10.45 -0.71 10.71
N CYS A 88 9.43 -0.75 11.56
CA CYS A 88 8.92 -2.00 12.14
C CYS A 88 8.20 -2.92 11.13
N GLY A 89 7.97 -2.47 9.91
CA GLY A 89 7.35 -3.26 8.84
C GLY A 89 5.83 -3.09 8.72
N PHE A 90 5.29 -1.96 9.17
CA PHE A 90 3.87 -1.62 9.07
C PHE A 90 3.63 -0.50 8.08
N GLU A 91 2.67 -0.67 7.17
CA GLU A 91 2.17 0.41 6.32
C GLU A 91 1.01 1.14 6.98
N ASN A 92 0.95 2.45 6.75
CA ASN A 92 -0.02 3.34 7.36
C ASN A 92 -1.23 3.59 6.45
N PHE A 93 -2.42 3.43 7.02
CA PHE A 93 -3.71 3.84 6.46
C PHE A 93 -4.41 4.75 7.49
N ASP A 94 -4.09 6.02 7.50
CA ASP A 94 -4.53 7.02 8.47
C ASP A 94 -4.26 6.59 9.93
N LYS A 95 -5.29 6.13 10.64
CA LYS A 95 -5.19 5.64 12.04
C LYS A 95 -4.79 4.16 12.13
N PHE A 96 -4.79 3.44 11.02
CA PHE A 96 -4.53 2.01 10.96
C PHE A 96 -3.15 1.73 10.40
N TYR A 97 -2.53 0.70 10.94
CA TYR A 97 -1.25 0.19 10.50
C TYR A 97 -1.37 -1.31 10.27
N VAL A 98 -0.99 -1.74 9.09
CA VAL A 98 -1.06 -3.15 8.69
C VAL A 98 0.34 -3.63 8.35
N ARG A 99 0.71 -4.82 8.85
CA ARG A 99 2.00 -5.42 8.55
C ARG A 99 2.12 -5.69 7.05
N ILE A 100 3.23 -5.29 6.45
CA ILE A 100 3.41 -5.24 4.99
C ILE A 100 3.23 -6.61 4.32
N ASP A 101 3.75 -7.70 4.89
CA ASP A 101 3.58 -9.04 4.33
C ASP A 101 2.13 -9.54 4.40
N ILE A 102 1.40 -9.13 5.44
CA ILE A 102 -0.04 -9.43 5.59
C ILE A 102 -0.87 -8.60 4.60
N LEU A 103 -0.53 -7.32 4.44
CA LEU A 103 -1.19 -6.44 3.46
C LEU A 103 -1.09 -6.99 2.04
N GLU A 104 0.08 -7.48 1.64
CA GLU A 104 0.29 -8.05 0.30
C GLU A 104 -0.46 -9.38 0.13
N ARG A 105 -0.51 -10.24 1.16
CA ARG A 105 -1.34 -11.46 1.14
C ARG A 105 -2.83 -11.13 1.08
N PHE A 106 -3.25 -10.14 1.82
CA PHE A 106 -4.63 -9.66 1.82
C PHE A 106 -5.04 -9.18 0.44
N PHE A 107 -4.18 -8.42 -0.23
CA PHE A 107 -4.44 -7.97 -1.59
C PHE A 107 -4.60 -9.13 -2.59
N LEU A 108 -3.80 -10.20 -2.47
CA LEU A 108 -3.97 -11.40 -3.30
C LEU A 108 -5.34 -12.05 -3.04
N LYS A 109 -5.75 -12.19 -1.79
CA LYS A 109 -7.09 -12.71 -1.45
C LYS A 109 -8.22 -11.85 -1.99
N ILE A 110 -8.06 -10.52 -2.00
CA ILE A 110 -9.02 -9.62 -2.64
C ILE A 110 -9.15 -9.96 -4.12
N ILE A 111 -8.04 -10.12 -4.84
CA ILE A 111 -8.06 -10.45 -6.28
C ILE A 111 -8.76 -11.78 -6.52
N GLU A 112 -8.43 -12.81 -5.74
CA GLU A 112 -9.02 -14.15 -5.85
C GLU A 112 -10.53 -14.16 -5.56
N SER A 113 -10.99 -13.34 -4.61
CA SER A 113 -12.40 -13.23 -4.23
C SER A 113 -13.21 -12.25 -5.08
N THR A 114 -12.55 -11.50 -5.96
CA THR A 114 -13.22 -10.51 -6.82
C THR A 114 -13.96 -11.24 -7.96
N LYS A 115 -15.30 -11.15 -7.94
CA LYS A 115 -16.16 -11.60 -9.04
C LYS A 115 -16.89 -10.39 -9.62
N ASN A 116 -16.85 -10.22 -10.95
CA ASN A 116 -17.50 -9.09 -11.65
C ASN A 116 -17.17 -7.71 -11.07
N GLY A 117 -15.93 -7.51 -10.62
CA GLY A 117 -15.50 -6.26 -9.99
C GLY A 117 -16.00 -6.02 -8.56
N MET A 118 -16.77 -6.95 -8.01
CA MET A 118 -17.29 -6.90 -6.64
C MET A 118 -16.53 -7.87 -5.73
N ILE A 119 -16.24 -7.41 -4.54
CA ILE A 119 -15.53 -8.17 -3.50
C ILE A 119 -16.53 -8.51 -2.40
N LYS A 120 -16.68 -9.79 -2.11
CA LYS A 120 -17.40 -10.27 -0.93
C LYS A 120 -16.43 -10.37 0.24
N ILE A 121 -16.79 -9.76 1.38
CA ILE A 121 -15.97 -9.91 2.60
C ILE A 121 -16.16 -11.30 3.15
N ASP A 122 -15.06 -12.05 3.26
CA ASP A 122 -14.98 -13.32 3.95
C ASP A 122 -14.39 -13.14 5.37
N SER A 123 -14.84 -13.97 6.32
CA SER A 123 -14.28 -14.05 7.67
C SER A 123 -12.77 -14.34 7.66
N ASN A 124 -12.30 -15.14 6.70
CA ASN A 124 -10.88 -15.43 6.51
C ASN A 124 -10.03 -14.17 6.21
N MET A 125 -10.60 -13.17 5.53
CA MET A 125 -9.92 -11.90 5.27
C MET A 125 -9.79 -11.06 6.56
N ILE A 126 -10.84 -11.04 7.38
CA ILE A 126 -10.86 -10.33 8.67
C ILE A 126 -9.84 -10.97 9.62
N ASN A 127 -9.83 -12.31 9.69
CA ASN A 127 -8.89 -13.07 10.51
C ASN A 127 -7.44 -12.87 10.05
N LEU A 128 -7.19 -12.80 8.74
CA LEU A 128 -5.85 -12.55 8.20
C LEU A 128 -5.29 -11.20 8.65
N ILE A 129 -6.12 -10.15 8.61
CA ILE A 129 -5.73 -8.81 9.09
C ILE A 129 -5.64 -8.79 10.62
N GLY A 130 -6.49 -9.53 11.33
CA GLY A 130 -6.52 -9.57 12.79
C GLY A 130 -7.18 -8.34 13.41
N CYS A 131 -8.27 -7.84 12.82
CA CYS A 131 -9.04 -6.71 13.32
C CYS A 131 -10.54 -7.05 13.40
N ASN A 132 -11.33 -6.21 14.07
CA ASN A 132 -12.78 -6.36 14.09
C ASN A 132 -13.42 -5.94 12.74
N ARG A 133 -14.67 -6.31 12.52
CA ARG A 133 -15.42 -6.08 11.27
C ARG A 133 -15.57 -4.58 10.94
N GLU A 134 -15.70 -3.73 11.95
CA GLU A 134 -15.83 -2.28 11.74
C GLU A 134 -14.51 -1.67 11.26
N ASN A 135 -13.41 -1.98 11.93
CA ASN A 135 -12.08 -1.51 11.53
C ASN A 135 -11.69 -2.04 10.16
N PHE A 136 -12.08 -3.28 9.85
CA PHE A 136 -11.86 -3.89 8.54
C PHE A 136 -12.61 -3.12 7.44
N SER A 137 -13.88 -2.77 7.65
CA SER A 137 -14.66 -1.97 6.68
C SER A 137 -14.03 -0.59 6.47
N LYS A 138 -13.64 0.10 7.55
CA LYS A 138 -12.94 1.38 7.47
C LYS A 138 -11.59 1.28 6.76
N LEU A 139 -10.84 0.20 7.01
CA LEU A 139 -9.58 -0.06 6.31
C LEU A 139 -9.78 -0.21 4.80
N LEU A 140 -10.81 -0.96 4.38
CA LEU A 140 -11.16 -1.10 2.96
C LEU A 140 -11.50 0.25 2.32
N GLU A 141 -12.27 1.10 3.00
CA GLU A 141 -12.60 2.44 2.52
C GLU A 141 -11.35 3.31 2.34
N LEU A 142 -10.39 3.25 3.28
CA LEU A 142 -9.09 3.93 3.18
C LEU A 142 -8.23 3.38 2.03
N MET A 143 -8.39 2.10 1.69
CA MET A 143 -7.77 1.44 0.53
C MET A 143 -8.53 1.71 -0.77
N GLN A 144 -9.53 2.61 -0.76
CA GLN A 144 -10.33 3.03 -1.92
C GLN A 144 -11.35 1.97 -2.41
N TYR A 145 -11.77 1.09 -1.52
CA TYR A 145 -12.90 0.20 -1.77
C TYR A 145 -14.16 0.80 -1.14
N LYS A 146 -15.22 1.00 -1.92
CA LYS A 146 -16.48 1.54 -1.41
C LYS A 146 -17.53 0.45 -1.22
N PRO A 147 -18.31 0.49 -0.14
CA PRO A 147 -19.38 -0.45 0.07
C PRO A 147 -20.50 -0.27 -0.98
N LYS A 148 -20.98 -1.36 -1.57
CA LYS A 148 -22.13 -1.41 -2.46
C LYS A 148 -23.17 -2.34 -1.87
N LYS A 149 -24.40 -1.84 -1.69
CA LYS A 149 -25.55 -2.66 -1.32
C LYS A 149 -26.12 -3.28 -2.61
N VAL A 150 -26.24 -4.58 -2.65
CA VAL A 150 -26.97 -5.30 -3.70
C VAL A 150 -28.39 -5.51 -3.18
N ARG A 151 -29.41 -5.12 -3.97
CA ARG A 151 -30.82 -5.13 -3.52
C ARG A 151 -31.35 -6.50 -3.15
N GLU A 152 -30.73 -7.57 -3.67
CA GLU A 152 -31.21 -8.96 -3.52
C GLU A 152 -30.56 -9.73 -2.36
N THR A 153 -29.49 -9.21 -1.76
CA THR A 153 -28.78 -9.91 -0.69
C THR A 153 -28.45 -9.01 0.48
N LYS A 154 -28.61 -9.50 1.72
CA LYS A 154 -28.17 -8.80 2.94
C LYS A 154 -26.64 -8.70 3.06
N GLU A 155 -25.90 -9.18 2.08
CA GLU A 155 -24.44 -9.21 2.09
C GLU A 155 -23.84 -7.89 1.66
N LYS A 156 -22.76 -7.49 2.31
CA LYS A 156 -22.01 -6.27 1.98
C LYS A 156 -20.94 -6.60 0.95
N PHE A 157 -21.04 -5.98 -0.22
CA PHE A 157 -20.02 -6.04 -1.26
C PHE A 157 -19.22 -4.75 -1.29
N PHE A 158 -18.00 -4.83 -1.77
CA PHE A 158 -17.12 -3.69 -1.96
C PHE A 158 -16.66 -3.60 -3.41
N ILE A 159 -16.52 -2.39 -3.92
CA ILE A 159 -16.02 -2.12 -5.27
C ILE A 159 -14.81 -1.21 -5.16
N TYR A 160 -13.76 -1.52 -5.90
CA TYR A 160 -12.60 -0.66 -6.00
C TYR A 160 -12.93 0.59 -6.81
N GLN A 161 -12.84 1.75 -6.17
CA GLN A 161 -13.04 3.06 -6.81
C GLN A 161 -11.83 3.96 -6.49
N PRO A 162 -10.79 3.92 -7.34
CA PRO A 162 -9.62 4.73 -7.13
C PRO A 162 -9.99 6.21 -7.25
N LYS A 163 -9.51 7.01 -6.29
CA LYS A 163 -9.51 8.47 -6.45
C LYS A 163 -8.48 8.79 -7.52
N TYR A 164 -8.91 9.19 -8.69
CA TYR A 164 -8.01 9.73 -9.68
C TYR A 164 -7.36 10.97 -9.06
N LYS A 165 -6.06 10.90 -8.81
CA LYS A 165 -5.27 12.12 -8.69
C LYS A 165 -5.32 12.73 -10.08
N ASN A 166 -6.09 13.80 -10.25
CA ASN A 166 -5.90 14.71 -11.37
C ASN A 166 -4.49 15.27 -11.22
N ASN A 167 -3.51 14.54 -11.69
CA ASN A 167 -2.27 15.16 -12.08
C ASN A 167 -2.72 16.06 -13.25
N LYS A 168 -3.03 17.31 -12.93
CA LYS A 168 -2.92 18.38 -13.92
C LYS A 168 -1.48 18.27 -14.40
N VAL A 169 -1.29 17.51 -15.48
CA VAL A 169 -0.12 17.67 -16.32
C VAL A 169 -0.26 19.12 -16.75
N GLU A 170 0.48 20.01 -16.10
CA GLU A 170 0.73 21.33 -16.66
C GLU A 170 1.26 21.03 -18.05
N LYS A 171 0.40 21.17 -19.04
CA LYS A 171 0.81 21.20 -20.43
C LYS A 171 1.74 22.41 -20.50
N LYS A 172 3.02 22.15 -20.30
CA LYS A 172 4.05 23.09 -20.70
C LYS A 172 3.75 23.34 -22.15
N SER A 173 3.17 24.50 -22.43
CA SER A 173 2.97 24.97 -23.79
C SER A 173 4.35 24.96 -24.42
N ASN A 174 4.59 23.99 -25.28
CA ASN A 174 5.81 23.96 -26.08
C ASN A 174 5.76 25.23 -26.95
N LYS A 175 6.51 26.25 -26.55
CA LYS A 175 6.64 27.52 -27.30
C LYS A 175 7.05 27.31 -28.75
N ASN A 176 7.54 26.13 -29.09
CA ASN A 176 7.95 25.73 -30.45
C ASN A 176 6.94 24.78 -31.13
N ASN A 177 5.66 24.79 -30.72
CA ASN A 177 4.64 24.03 -31.44
C ASN A 177 4.24 24.81 -32.71
N PRO A 178 4.55 24.33 -33.93
CA PRO A 178 4.17 25.05 -35.18
C PRO A 178 2.65 25.22 -35.33
N PHE A 179 1.85 24.37 -34.64
CA PHE A 179 0.39 24.45 -34.63
C PHE A 179 -0.20 25.29 -33.48
N GLY A 180 0.61 25.95 -32.68
CA GLY A 180 0.16 26.79 -31.56
C GLY A 180 -0.78 27.92 -32.00
N LYS A 181 -0.59 28.44 -33.21
CA LYS A 181 -1.44 29.51 -33.79
C LYS A 181 -2.84 29.02 -34.18
N LEU A 182 -3.08 27.71 -34.34
CA LEU A 182 -4.39 27.18 -34.64
C LEU A 182 -5.40 27.26 -33.48
N SER A 183 -4.87 27.38 -32.24
CA SER A 183 -5.71 27.58 -31.05
C SER A 183 -6.33 28.97 -30.95
N GLU A 184 -5.87 29.93 -31.76
CA GLU A 184 -6.36 31.32 -31.82
C GLU A 184 -7.49 31.47 -32.83
N LEU A 185 -7.69 30.50 -33.72
CA LEU A 185 -8.79 30.50 -34.71
C LEU A 185 -10.13 30.18 -34.01
N ARG A 186 -10.91 31.22 -33.77
CA ARG A 186 -12.32 31.08 -33.38
C ARG A 186 -13.16 30.93 -34.65
N PHE A 187 -13.63 29.74 -34.90
CA PHE A 187 -14.68 29.54 -35.89
C PHE A 187 -15.99 30.18 -35.38
N ARG A 188 -16.51 31.10 -36.13
CA ARG A 188 -17.82 31.73 -35.93
C ARG A 188 -18.92 30.82 -36.46
#